data_ed92d0e232e3e3b2d74faa2ca4a7953d
#
_entry.id   ed92d0e232e3e3b2d74faa2ca4a7953d
#
_cell.length_a   1.000
_cell.length_b   1.000
_cell.length_c   1.000
_cell.angle_alpha   90.00
_cell.angle_beta   90.00
_cell.angle_gamma   90.00
#
_symmetry.space_group_name_H-M   'P 1'
#
loop_
_entity.id
_entity.type
_entity.pdbx_description
1 polymer ?
#
loop_
_entity_poly.entity_id
_entity_poly.type
_entity_poly.pdbx_seq_one_letter_code
_entity_poly.pdbx_strand_id
1 'polypeptide(L)'
;LYEAKFAQKEYEATRSESRQGFAVTPAELQRIDRIISPLIQQGQSIHQICVNNGDEIMLDERTIYNYVDAGLLSVGNMDLPRKVRYKVRKRKPSVRVDKQCHLGRTYEDFLEYTAANPDVPIVEIDSVEGRKGGKVLLTVFFRNSTLMLAFLRDRNTARSVTEVFEWLYETLGHEQYCRLFPIILTDRGSEFTDPVSIECTELGEVRSRVFYCNPQRSDQKGSCEVTHEFIRRILPKGTSFDHLQQSDILLMMSHINSYT
;
A
#
# COMPACT_ATOMS: atom_id res chain seq x y z
N LEU A 1 37.11 -30.79 44.25
CA LEU A 1 36.89 -29.35 44.55
C LEU A 1 35.72 -28.88 43.69
N TYR A 2 34.59 -28.47 44.32
CA TYR A 2 33.45 -27.89 43.65
C TYR A 2 33.75 -26.41 43.35
N GLU A 3 33.78 -26.08 42.05
CA GLU A 3 33.91 -24.69 41.61
C GLU A 3 32.56 -24.18 41.11
N ALA A 4 31.95 -23.28 41.85
CA ALA A 4 30.64 -22.72 41.56
C ALA A 4 30.56 -22.08 40.14
N LYS A 5 31.65 -21.46 39.70
CA LYS A 5 31.75 -20.88 38.33
C LYS A 5 31.67 -21.94 37.23
N PHE A 6 32.28 -23.12 37.44
CA PHE A 6 32.23 -24.22 36.48
C PHE A 6 30.83 -24.81 36.39
N ALA A 7 30.23 -25.09 37.58
CA ALA A 7 28.82 -25.58 37.66
C ALA A 7 27.83 -24.60 37.02
N GLN A 8 28.02 -23.30 37.24
CA GLN A 8 27.18 -22.29 36.61
C GLN A 8 27.33 -22.29 35.06
N LYS A 9 28.53 -22.39 34.56
CA LYS A 9 28.83 -22.44 33.14
C LYS A 9 28.23 -23.71 32.48
N GLU A 10 28.36 -24.86 33.13
CA GLU A 10 27.73 -26.11 32.65
C GLU A 10 26.20 -26.03 32.66
N TYR A 11 25.62 -25.46 33.71
CA TYR A 11 24.19 -25.23 33.79
C TYR A 11 23.69 -24.32 32.67
N GLU A 12 24.37 -23.20 32.42
CA GLU A 12 24.04 -22.26 31.35
C GLU A 12 24.21 -22.91 29.96
N ALA A 13 25.28 -23.69 29.76
CA ALA A 13 25.49 -24.44 28.52
C ALA A 13 24.39 -25.47 28.28
N THR A 14 24.08 -26.31 29.27
CA THR A 14 23.01 -27.31 29.19
C THR A 14 21.63 -26.67 28.95
N ARG A 15 21.37 -25.54 29.61
CA ARG A 15 20.12 -24.76 29.43
C ARG A 15 20.06 -24.13 28.04
N SER A 16 21.17 -23.71 27.46
CA SER A 16 21.24 -23.18 26.11
C SER A 16 21.06 -24.27 25.06
N GLU A 17 21.79 -25.39 25.25
CA GLU A 17 21.72 -26.55 24.34
C GLU A 17 20.34 -27.21 24.32
N SER A 18 19.66 -27.33 25.47
CA SER A 18 18.30 -27.88 25.56
C SER A 18 17.24 -27.04 24.86
N ARG A 19 17.56 -25.77 24.55
CA ARG A 19 16.71 -24.84 23.80
C ARG A 19 17.13 -24.68 22.35
N GLN A 20 18.21 -25.34 21.91
CA GLN A 20 18.64 -25.32 20.53
C GLN A 20 17.84 -26.35 19.70
N GLY A 21 17.45 -25.91 18.52
CA GLY A 21 16.71 -26.73 17.59
C GLY A 21 15.21 -26.41 17.54
N PHE A 22 14.53 -27.11 16.66
CA PHE A 22 13.10 -26.96 16.43
C PHE A 22 12.39 -28.25 16.83
N ALA A 23 11.43 -28.16 17.75
CA ALA A 23 10.61 -29.28 18.19
C ALA A 23 9.53 -29.59 17.14
N VAL A 24 9.96 -29.97 15.91
CA VAL A 24 9.08 -30.27 14.79
C VAL A 24 9.57 -31.53 14.08
N THR A 25 8.64 -32.42 13.75
CA THR A 25 8.97 -33.62 12.97
C THR A 25 9.09 -33.27 11.47
N PRO A 26 9.89 -34.04 10.69
CA PRO A 26 9.98 -33.81 9.25
C PRO A 26 8.64 -33.91 8.52
N ALA A 27 7.74 -34.78 8.96
CA ALA A 27 6.41 -34.93 8.39
C ALA A 27 5.53 -33.69 8.65
N GLU A 28 5.60 -33.15 9.86
CA GLU A 28 4.89 -31.94 10.26
C GLU A 28 5.41 -30.72 9.49
N LEU A 29 6.75 -30.62 9.38
CA LEU A 29 7.38 -29.55 8.60
C LEU A 29 6.95 -29.56 7.13
N GLN A 30 6.89 -30.76 6.50
CA GLN A 30 6.40 -30.89 5.13
C GLN A 30 4.91 -30.48 5.00
N ARG A 31 4.09 -30.82 6.00
CA ARG A 31 2.67 -30.41 6.03
C ARG A 31 2.55 -28.88 6.06
N ILE A 32 3.28 -28.25 6.95
CA ILE A 32 3.31 -26.80 7.12
C ILE A 32 3.82 -26.12 5.85
N ASP A 33 4.91 -26.63 5.28
CA ASP A 33 5.51 -26.08 4.05
C ASP A 33 4.55 -26.10 2.86
N ARG A 34 3.77 -27.18 2.70
CA ARG A 34 2.73 -27.28 1.65
C ARG A 34 1.63 -26.24 1.76
N ILE A 35 1.32 -25.78 2.97
CA ILE A 35 0.30 -24.76 3.22
C ILE A 35 0.90 -23.35 3.05
N ILE A 36 2.02 -23.11 3.72
CA ILE A 36 2.56 -21.75 3.88
C ILE A 36 3.31 -21.29 2.63
N SER A 37 4.15 -22.11 2.04
CA SER A 37 5.06 -21.69 0.98
C SER A 37 4.35 -21.20 -0.28
N PRO A 38 3.29 -21.85 -0.79
CA PRO A 38 2.54 -21.35 -1.93
C PRO A 38 1.88 -20.00 -1.65
N LEU A 39 1.36 -19.78 -0.43
CA LEU A 39 0.68 -18.55 -0.05
C LEU A 39 1.67 -17.37 0.08
N ILE A 40 2.88 -17.63 0.63
CA ILE A 40 3.96 -16.62 0.64
C ILE A 40 4.37 -16.25 -0.78
N GLN A 41 4.52 -17.22 -1.68
CA GLN A 41 4.87 -16.99 -3.09
C GLN A 41 3.79 -16.19 -3.83
N GLN A 42 2.52 -16.29 -3.41
CA GLN A 42 1.42 -15.44 -3.87
C GLN A 42 1.45 -14.02 -3.27
N GLY A 43 2.42 -13.72 -2.39
CA GLY A 43 2.59 -12.40 -1.79
C GLY A 43 1.82 -12.16 -0.49
N GLN A 44 1.20 -13.21 0.09
CA GLN A 44 0.54 -13.08 1.39
C GLN A 44 1.56 -12.93 2.52
N SER A 45 1.22 -12.15 3.55
CA SER A 45 2.03 -12.04 4.77
C SER A 45 1.80 -13.26 5.68
N ILE A 46 2.79 -13.58 6.51
CA ILE A 46 2.65 -14.66 7.52
C ILE A 46 1.45 -14.38 8.43
N HIS A 47 1.21 -13.13 8.81
CA HIS A 47 0.03 -12.73 9.60
C HIS A 47 -1.28 -13.14 8.91
N GLN A 48 -1.47 -12.76 7.65
CA GLN A 48 -2.67 -13.11 6.86
C GLN A 48 -2.85 -14.62 6.73
N ILE A 49 -1.75 -15.35 6.54
CA ILE A 49 -1.78 -16.81 6.45
C ILE A 49 -2.24 -17.43 7.77
N CYS A 50 -1.72 -16.93 8.91
CA CYS A 50 -2.11 -17.41 10.23
C CYS A 50 -3.58 -17.11 10.56
N VAL A 51 -4.07 -15.92 10.17
CA VAL A 51 -5.48 -15.56 10.40
C VAL A 51 -6.44 -16.47 9.63
N ASN A 52 -6.10 -16.77 8.36
CA ASN A 52 -7.00 -17.54 7.49
C ASN A 52 -6.87 -19.05 7.65
N ASN A 53 -5.71 -19.55 8.08
CA ASN A 53 -5.41 -21.00 8.15
C ASN A 53 -4.93 -21.42 9.55
N GLY A 54 -5.28 -20.67 10.58
CA GLY A 54 -4.82 -20.91 11.96
C GLY A 54 -5.11 -22.31 12.48
N ASP A 55 -6.31 -22.82 12.19
CA ASP A 55 -6.76 -24.15 12.62
C ASP A 55 -5.96 -25.28 11.96
N GLU A 56 -5.46 -25.07 10.74
CA GLU A 56 -4.66 -26.06 10.01
C GLU A 56 -3.18 -25.95 10.36
N ILE A 57 -2.66 -24.74 10.56
CA ILE A 57 -1.24 -24.48 10.83
C ILE A 57 -0.90 -24.77 12.27
N MET A 58 -1.75 -24.33 13.23
CA MET A 58 -1.59 -24.50 14.68
C MET A 58 -0.24 -24.01 15.23
N LEU A 59 0.35 -22.99 14.58
CA LEU A 59 1.61 -22.38 14.98
C LEU A 59 1.46 -20.87 15.11
N ASP A 60 2.26 -20.30 16.01
CA ASP A 60 2.39 -18.85 16.15
C ASP A 60 3.23 -18.26 15.01
N GLU A 61 2.92 -17.03 14.60
CA GLU A 61 3.62 -16.28 13.55
C GLU A 61 5.13 -16.27 13.73
N ARG A 62 5.58 -16.05 14.98
CA ARG A 62 7.00 -16.01 15.32
C ARG A 62 7.70 -17.33 15.04
N THR A 63 7.03 -18.44 15.28
CA THR A 63 7.55 -19.78 14.98
C THR A 63 7.74 -19.98 13.49
N ILE A 64 6.79 -19.50 12.68
CA ILE A 64 6.88 -19.57 11.21
C ILE A 64 8.03 -18.69 10.71
N TYR A 65 8.19 -17.47 11.23
CA TYR A 65 9.35 -16.63 10.92
C TYR A 65 10.68 -17.31 11.25
N ASN A 66 10.77 -18.00 12.39
CA ASN A 66 11.97 -18.74 12.79
C ASN A 66 12.25 -19.91 11.82
N TYR A 67 11.21 -20.61 11.32
CA TYR A 67 11.37 -21.68 10.34
C TYR A 67 11.88 -21.16 8.99
N VAL A 68 11.36 -20.02 8.54
CA VAL A 68 11.85 -19.34 7.31
C VAL A 68 13.30 -18.88 7.49
N ASP A 69 13.64 -18.29 8.64
CA ASP A 69 15.00 -17.83 8.95
C ASP A 69 16.01 -18.97 9.01
N ALA A 70 15.59 -20.13 9.51
CA ALA A 70 16.42 -21.33 9.59
C ALA A 70 16.50 -22.11 8.28
N GLY A 71 15.75 -21.68 7.24
CA GLY A 71 15.73 -22.38 5.94
C GLY A 71 15.05 -23.75 6.00
N LEU A 72 14.09 -23.94 6.91
CA LEU A 72 13.36 -25.19 7.08
C LEU A 72 12.19 -25.33 6.10
N LEU A 73 11.70 -24.21 5.56
CA LEU A 73 10.64 -24.16 4.56
C LEU A 73 11.24 -23.98 3.16
N SER A 74 10.48 -24.28 2.13
CA SER A 74 10.90 -24.09 0.74
C SER A 74 10.94 -22.61 0.32
N VAL A 75 10.33 -21.71 1.10
CA VAL A 75 10.44 -20.27 0.96
C VAL A 75 11.51 -19.69 1.88
N GLY A 76 12.16 -18.63 1.42
CA GLY A 76 13.20 -17.94 2.16
C GLY A 76 12.84 -16.50 2.51
N ASN A 77 13.75 -15.82 3.18
CA ASN A 77 13.59 -14.42 3.56
C ASN A 77 13.35 -13.45 2.38
N MET A 78 13.78 -13.83 1.18
CA MET A 78 13.59 -13.05 -0.04
C MET A 78 12.13 -13.04 -0.51
N ASP A 79 11.39 -14.11 -0.18
CA ASP A 79 10.00 -14.28 -0.58
C ASP A 79 9.04 -13.55 0.37
N LEU A 80 9.51 -13.18 1.57
CA LEU A 80 8.71 -12.50 2.56
C LEU A 80 8.48 -11.03 2.20
N PRO A 81 7.21 -10.57 2.22
CA PRO A 81 6.91 -9.15 2.05
C PRO A 81 7.66 -8.31 3.11
N ARG A 82 8.31 -7.23 2.70
CA ARG A 82 9.00 -6.24 3.58
C ARG A 82 10.29 -6.70 4.28
N LYS A 83 10.68 -7.98 4.28
CA LYS A 83 11.90 -8.39 5.01
C LYS A 83 13.17 -7.94 4.31
N VAL A 84 13.18 -7.88 2.98
CA VAL A 84 14.29 -7.34 2.20
C VAL A 84 13.97 -5.93 1.72
N ARG A 85 14.63 -4.93 2.31
CA ARG A 85 14.51 -3.53 1.89
C ARG A 85 15.77 -3.10 1.16
N TYR A 86 15.65 -2.79 -0.12
CA TYR A 86 16.74 -2.18 -0.87
C TYR A 86 16.93 -0.72 -0.44
N LYS A 87 18.18 -0.33 -0.21
CA LYS A 87 18.53 1.07 0.11
C LYS A 87 18.21 1.94 -1.11
N VAL A 88 17.20 2.78 -0.99
CA VAL A 88 16.81 3.71 -2.05
C VAL A 88 17.97 4.68 -2.34
N ARG A 89 18.38 4.80 -3.61
CA ARG A 89 19.36 5.81 -4.01
C ARG A 89 18.81 7.20 -3.72
N LYS A 90 19.52 7.99 -2.89
CA LYS A 90 19.18 9.39 -2.64
C LYS A 90 19.30 10.17 -3.96
N ARG A 91 18.17 10.59 -4.54
CA ARG A 91 18.18 11.58 -5.62
C ARG A 91 18.41 12.97 -5.01
N LYS A 92 19.15 13.82 -5.73
CA LYS A 92 19.25 15.24 -5.34
C LYS A 92 17.85 15.85 -5.41
N PRO A 93 17.42 16.61 -4.39
CA PRO A 93 16.12 17.26 -4.41
C PRO A 93 16.08 18.27 -5.57
N SER A 94 15.10 18.16 -6.45
CA SER A 94 14.81 19.20 -7.44
C SER A 94 13.86 20.20 -6.78
N VAL A 95 14.23 21.46 -6.76
CA VAL A 95 13.32 22.54 -6.36
C VAL A 95 12.21 22.63 -7.41
N ARG A 96 10.98 22.32 -7.02
CA ARG A 96 9.81 22.51 -7.89
C ARG A 96 9.19 23.86 -7.54
N VAL A 97 9.10 24.72 -8.55
CA VAL A 97 8.39 26.00 -8.43
C VAL A 97 6.88 25.74 -8.41
N ASP A 98 6.16 26.43 -7.54
CA ASP A 98 4.71 26.35 -7.48
C ASP A 98 4.09 26.84 -8.80
N LYS A 99 3.13 26.05 -9.29
CA LYS A 99 2.33 26.42 -10.44
C LYS A 99 1.11 27.22 -10.00
N GLN A 100 0.53 28.00 -10.89
CA GLN A 100 -0.68 28.78 -10.62
C GLN A 100 -1.84 27.92 -10.10
N CYS A 101 -1.93 26.65 -10.53
CA CYS A 101 -2.95 25.71 -10.05
C CYS A 101 -2.83 25.37 -8.53
N HIS A 102 -1.68 25.66 -7.89
CA HIS A 102 -1.48 25.40 -6.46
C HIS A 102 -1.89 26.59 -5.56
N LEU A 103 -2.19 27.75 -6.13
CA LEU A 103 -2.58 28.94 -5.34
C LEU A 103 -3.93 28.70 -4.67
N GLY A 104 -4.00 28.91 -3.35
CA GLY A 104 -5.18 28.62 -2.53
C GLY A 104 -5.52 27.13 -2.39
N ARG A 105 -4.56 26.26 -2.73
CA ARG A 105 -4.70 24.79 -2.65
C ARG A 105 -3.46 24.13 -2.07
N THR A 106 -2.72 24.85 -1.24
CA THR A 106 -1.53 24.33 -0.57
C THR A 106 -1.90 23.33 0.54
N TYR A 107 -0.91 22.68 1.11
CA TYR A 107 -1.14 21.78 2.25
C TYR A 107 -1.55 22.58 3.50
N GLU A 108 -1.08 23.79 3.63
CA GLU A 108 -1.46 24.74 4.67
C GLU A 108 -2.94 25.10 4.54
N ASP A 109 -3.43 25.44 3.32
CA ASP A 109 -4.86 25.65 3.04
C ASP A 109 -5.71 24.41 3.35
N PHE A 110 -5.17 23.22 3.07
CA PHE A 110 -5.81 21.94 3.43
C PHE A 110 -5.98 21.80 4.95
N LEU A 111 -4.94 22.10 5.72
CA LEU A 111 -5.00 22.01 7.19
C LEU A 111 -6.00 22.99 7.76
N GLU A 112 -6.02 24.22 7.26
CA GLU A 112 -6.99 25.24 7.68
C GLU A 112 -8.43 24.81 7.35
N TYR A 113 -8.65 24.31 6.13
CA TYR A 113 -9.97 23.86 5.70
C TYR A 113 -10.48 22.66 6.51
N THR A 114 -9.62 21.67 6.76
CA THR A 114 -9.99 20.49 7.56
C THR A 114 -10.18 20.81 9.03
N ALA A 115 -9.45 21.76 9.59
CA ALA A 115 -9.66 22.23 10.96
C ALA A 115 -11.03 22.90 11.12
N ALA A 116 -11.50 23.62 10.11
CA ALA A 116 -12.83 24.22 10.08
C ALA A 116 -13.95 23.21 9.78
N ASN A 117 -13.62 22.05 9.20
CA ASN A 117 -14.57 21.03 8.77
C ASN A 117 -14.08 19.61 9.17
N PRO A 118 -14.04 19.26 10.46
CA PRO A 118 -13.36 18.05 10.96
C PRO A 118 -14.02 16.74 10.53
N ASP A 119 -15.32 16.74 10.24
CA ASP A 119 -16.08 15.54 9.89
C ASP A 119 -16.14 15.27 8.38
N VAL A 120 -15.55 16.15 7.56
CA VAL A 120 -15.62 16.02 6.11
C VAL A 120 -14.67 14.91 5.63
N PRO A 121 -15.15 13.95 4.81
CA PRO A 121 -14.31 12.89 4.27
C PRO A 121 -13.13 13.41 3.45
N ILE A 122 -11.98 12.76 3.59
CA ILE A 122 -10.79 13.08 2.82
C ILE A 122 -10.47 11.91 1.90
N VAL A 123 -10.28 12.22 0.63
CA VAL A 123 -9.87 11.27 -0.40
C VAL A 123 -8.45 11.60 -0.84
N GLU A 124 -7.56 10.64 -0.81
CA GLU A 124 -6.21 10.76 -1.35
C GLU A 124 -6.16 10.18 -2.75
N ILE A 125 -5.57 10.90 -3.69
CA ILE A 125 -5.36 10.38 -5.04
C ILE A 125 -3.89 10.36 -5.39
N ASP A 126 -3.49 9.36 -6.19
CA ASP A 126 -2.11 9.19 -6.65
C ASP A 126 -2.07 8.39 -7.95
N SER A 127 -0.94 8.43 -8.65
CA SER A 127 -0.72 7.66 -9.86
C SER A 127 0.31 6.55 -9.64
N VAL A 128 -0.06 5.31 -9.97
CA VAL A 128 0.84 4.17 -9.92
C VAL A 128 1.28 3.82 -11.33
N GLU A 129 2.50 4.25 -11.71
CA GLU A 129 3.08 3.93 -13.01
C GLU A 129 3.73 2.54 -13.00
N GLY A 130 3.50 1.77 -14.06
CA GLY A 130 4.26 0.57 -14.38
C GLY A 130 5.50 0.91 -15.20
N ARG A 131 5.47 0.60 -16.51
CA ARG A 131 6.46 1.03 -17.47
C ARG A 131 6.19 2.47 -17.87
N LYS A 132 7.24 3.29 -17.91
CA LYS A 132 7.12 4.70 -18.27
C LYS A 132 6.56 4.88 -19.69
N GLY A 133 5.50 5.68 -19.81
CA GLY A 133 4.83 5.97 -21.10
C GLY A 133 3.76 4.97 -21.51
N GLY A 134 3.52 3.89 -20.76
CA GLY A 134 2.39 2.96 -20.92
C GLY A 134 1.18 3.35 -20.08
N LYS A 135 0.25 2.41 -19.96
CA LYS A 135 -0.92 2.56 -19.09
C LYS A 135 -0.51 2.78 -17.63
N VAL A 136 -1.36 3.49 -16.89
CA VAL A 136 -1.13 3.92 -15.50
C VAL A 136 -2.41 3.76 -14.69
N LEU A 137 -2.28 3.49 -13.40
CA LEU A 137 -3.42 3.48 -12.49
C LEU A 137 -3.57 4.85 -11.83
N LEU A 138 -4.79 5.35 -11.76
CA LEU A 138 -5.21 6.36 -10.79
C LEU A 138 -5.76 5.63 -9.58
N THR A 139 -5.15 5.82 -8.43
CA THR A 139 -5.65 5.29 -7.16
C THR A 139 -6.43 6.37 -6.43
N VAL A 140 -7.53 5.96 -5.81
CA VAL A 140 -8.45 6.79 -5.04
C VAL A 140 -8.63 6.13 -3.68
N PHE A 141 -8.05 6.71 -2.65
CA PHE A 141 -8.05 6.15 -1.29
C PHE A 141 -8.91 6.98 -0.35
N PHE A 142 -9.88 6.34 0.25
CA PHE A 142 -10.80 6.94 1.22
C PHE A 142 -10.24 6.78 2.64
N ARG A 143 -9.77 7.86 3.27
CA ARG A 143 -9.15 7.80 4.61
C ARG A 143 -10.06 7.18 5.67
N ASN A 144 -11.35 7.50 5.64
CA ASN A 144 -12.30 7.11 6.68
C ASN A 144 -12.64 5.60 6.66
N SER A 145 -12.64 4.98 5.48
CA SER A 145 -12.99 3.55 5.31
C SER A 145 -11.81 2.67 4.97
N THR A 146 -10.63 3.25 4.75
CA THR A 146 -9.43 2.57 4.23
C THR A 146 -9.64 1.87 2.88
N LEU A 147 -10.76 2.14 2.22
CA LEU A 147 -11.08 1.62 0.89
C LEU A 147 -10.20 2.29 -0.15
N MET A 148 -9.60 1.51 -1.04
CA MET A 148 -8.92 2.00 -2.23
C MET A 148 -9.60 1.51 -3.50
N LEU A 149 -9.89 2.44 -4.40
CA LEU A 149 -10.27 2.15 -5.77
C LEU A 149 -9.08 2.42 -6.69
N ALA A 150 -9.06 1.77 -7.85
CA ALA A 150 -8.05 2.03 -8.88
C ALA A 150 -8.69 2.01 -10.27
N PHE A 151 -8.29 2.99 -11.10
CA PHE A 151 -8.79 3.18 -12.46
C PHE A 151 -7.63 3.10 -13.44
N LEU A 152 -7.76 2.23 -14.43
CA LEU A 152 -6.77 2.07 -15.48
C LEU A 152 -6.93 3.17 -16.51
N ARG A 153 -5.84 3.92 -16.76
CA ARG A 153 -5.78 5.02 -17.74
C ARG A 153 -4.73 4.70 -18.80
N ASP A 154 -4.98 5.10 -20.03
CA ASP A 154 -4.05 4.82 -21.16
C ASP A 154 -2.74 5.61 -21.05
N ARG A 155 -2.78 6.83 -20.49
CA ARG A 155 -1.63 7.72 -20.33
C ARG A 155 -1.70 8.52 -19.04
N ASN A 156 -0.53 8.91 -18.51
CA ASN A 156 -0.44 9.75 -17.33
C ASN A 156 -0.53 11.24 -17.70
N THR A 157 -1.75 11.74 -17.93
CA THR A 157 -2.06 13.13 -18.30
C THR A 157 -3.14 13.72 -17.40
N ALA A 158 -3.20 15.05 -17.29
CA ALA A 158 -4.26 15.72 -16.55
C ALA A 158 -5.64 15.39 -17.10
N ARG A 159 -5.79 15.40 -18.43
CA ARG A 159 -7.03 15.04 -19.10
C ARG A 159 -7.53 13.64 -18.70
N SER A 160 -6.67 12.63 -18.65
CA SER A 160 -7.08 11.28 -18.28
C SER A 160 -7.47 11.14 -16.80
N VAL A 161 -7.02 12.06 -15.94
CA VAL A 161 -7.51 12.16 -14.56
C VAL A 161 -8.89 12.79 -14.53
N THR A 162 -9.09 13.91 -15.21
CA THR A 162 -10.39 14.59 -15.26
C THR A 162 -11.47 13.71 -15.88
N GLU A 163 -11.16 12.93 -16.92
CA GLU A 163 -12.09 11.95 -17.55
C GLU A 163 -12.56 10.89 -16.53
N VAL A 164 -11.71 10.43 -15.60
CA VAL A 164 -12.12 9.50 -14.53
C VAL A 164 -13.07 10.19 -13.55
N PHE A 165 -12.79 11.43 -13.15
CA PHE A 165 -13.65 12.17 -12.23
C PHE A 165 -14.99 12.58 -12.85
N GLU A 166 -15.04 12.88 -14.14
CA GLU A 166 -16.28 13.09 -14.87
C GLU A 166 -17.12 11.81 -14.91
N TRP A 167 -16.51 10.68 -15.27
CA TRP A 167 -17.19 9.39 -15.26
C TRP A 167 -17.73 9.03 -13.86
N LEU A 168 -16.97 9.31 -12.80
CA LEU A 168 -17.43 9.12 -11.42
C LEU A 168 -18.61 10.02 -11.09
N TYR A 169 -18.57 11.29 -11.52
CA TYR A 169 -19.65 12.24 -11.31
C TYR A 169 -20.92 11.83 -12.03
N GLU A 170 -20.84 11.44 -13.30
CA GLU A 170 -21.97 10.95 -14.08
C GLU A 170 -22.58 9.67 -13.50
N THR A 171 -21.72 8.75 -13.02
CA THR A 171 -22.16 7.47 -12.46
C THR A 171 -22.85 7.62 -11.10
N LEU A 172 -22.33 8.48 -10.23
CA LEU A 172 -22.81 8.65 -8.86
C LEU A 172 -23.95 9.69 -8.75
N GLY A 173 -23.98 10.64 -9.67
CA GLY A 173 -24.81 11.84 -9.57
C GLY A 173 -24.25 12.86 -8.58
N HIS A 174 -24.74 14.09 -8.67
CA HIS A 174 -24.22 15.25 -7.93
C HIS A 174 -24.15 15.02 -6.41
N GLU A 175 -25.26 14.61 -5.82
CA GLU A 175 -25.37 14.49 -4.35
C GLU A 175 -24.36 13.46 -3.79
N GLN A 176 -24.31 12.27 -4.40
CA GLN A 176 -23.41 11.21 -3.94
C GLN A 176 -21.94 11.54 -4.20
N TYR A 177 -21.66 12.19 -5.34
CA TYR A 177 -20.30 12.63 -5.64
C TYR A 177 -19.80 13.66 -4.62
N CYS A 178 -20.56 14.71 -4.35
CA CYS A 178 -20.21 15.74 -3.36
C CYS A 178 -20.03 15.15 -1.95
N ARG A 179 -20.80 14.11 -1.61
CA ARG A 179 -20.68 13.42 -0.32
C ARG A 179 -19.42 12.55 -0.22
N LEU A 180 -19.02 11.89 -1.31
CA LEU A 180 -17.88 10.95 -1.33
C LEU A 180 -16.54 11.66 -1.59
N PHE A 181 -16.54 12.75 -2.38
CA PHE A 181 -15.35 13.45 -2.85
C PHE A 181 -15.33 14.93 -2.43
N PRO A 182 -15.70 15.30 -1.20
CA PRO A 182 -15.73 16.70 -0.80
C PRO A 182 -14.33 17.33 -0.72
N ILE A 183 -13.32 16.56 -0.30
CA ILE A 183 -11.91 16.96 -0.23
C ILE A 183 -11.05 15.92 -0.91
N ILE A 184 -10.23 16.36 -1.86
CA ILE A 184 -9.26 15.55 -2.59
C ILE A 184 -7.85 16.06 -2.29
N LEU A 185 -6.99 15.19 -1.76
CA LEU A 185 -5.59 15.49 -1.49
C LEU A 185 -4.70 14.73 -2.47
N THR A 186 -3.81 15.45 -3.14
CA THR A 186 -2.91 14.86 -4.14
C THR A 186 -1.47 15.37 -4.00
N ASP A 187 -0.54 14.78 -4.74
CA ASP A 187 0.80 15.32 -4.90
C ASP A 187 0.83 16.40 -6.00
N ARG A 188 2.03 16.97 -6.26
CA ARG A 188 2.23 17.96 -7.31
C ARG A 188 2.64 17.33 -8.65
N GLY A 189 2.09 16.17 -8.98
CA GLY A 189 2.29 15.50 -10.26
C GLY A 189 1.79 16.34 -11.44
N SER A 190 2.37 16.14 -12.61
CA SER A 190 1.94 16.85 -13.84
C SER A 190 0.53 16.47 -14.27
N GLU A 191 0.07 15.30 -13.88
CA GLU A 191 -1.27 14.77 -14.10
C GLU A 191 -2.36 15.42 -13.23
N PHE A 192 -1.98 16.13 -12.19
CA PHE A 192 -2.92 16.82 -11.29
C PHE A 192 -2.89 18.34 -11.45
N THR A 193 -2.52 18.83 -12.64
CA THR A 193 -2.38 20.28 -12.90
C THR A 193 -3.67 20.95 -13.35
N ASP A 194 -4.77 20.22 -13.44
CA ASP A 194 -6.10 20.75 -13.76
C ASP A 194 -7.08 20.49 -12.60
N PRO A 195 -6.92 21.18 -11.44
CA PRO A 195 -7.83 21.01 -10.32
C PRO A 195 -9.23 21.55 -10.60
N VAL A 196 -9.34 22.56 -11.46
CA VAL A 196 -10.63 23.24 -11.71
C VAL A 196 -11.63 22.28 -12.35
N SER A 197 -11.21 21.47 -13.32
CA SER A 197 -12.06 20.45 -13.96
C SER A 197 -12.48 19.33 -12.98
N ILE A 198 -11.73 19.10 -11.90
CA ILE A 198 -12.12 18.15 -10.85
C ILE A 198 -13.09 18.82 -9.86
N GLU A 199 -12.84 20.09 -9.51
CA GLU A 199 -13.59 20.82 -8.50
C GLU A 199 -14.96 21.30 -8.97
N CYS A 200 -15.09 21.61 -10.25
CA CYS A 200 -16.29 22.25 -10.81
C CYS A 200 -16.94 21.40 -11.89
N THR A 201 -18.25 21.51 -12.01
CA THR A 201 -19.02 20.99 -13.15
C THR A 201 -18.83 21.92 -14.36
N GLU A 202 -19.25 21.48 -15.55
CA GLU A 202 -19.29 22.33 -16.76
C GLU A 202 -20.13 23.60 -16.57
N LEU A 203 -21.11 23.57 -15.68
CA LEU A 203 -21.94 24.72 -15.32
C LEU A 203 -21.28 25.64 -14.27
N GLY A 204 -20.08 25.31 -13.81
CA GLY A 204 -19.35 26.10 -12.80
C GLY A 204 -19.78 25.85 -11.35
N GLU A 205 -20.61 24.87 -11.09
CA GLU A 205 -20.98 24.47 -9.74
C GLU A 205 -19.83 23.72 -9.06
N VAL A 206 -19.49 24.11 -7.82
CA VAL A 206 -18.44 23.47 -7.04
C VAL A 206 -18.93 22.14 -6.49
N ARG A 207 -18.23 21.04 -6.82
CA ARG A 207 -18.54 19.68 -6.41
C ARG A 207 -17.50 19.04 -5.50
N SER A 208 -16.27 19.56 -5.46
CA SER A 208 -15.19 19.12 -4.57
C SER A 208 -14.15 20.21 -4.37
N ARG A 209 -13.15 19.96 -3.51
CA ARG A 209 -11.98 20.83 -3.33
C ARG A 209 -10.70 20.00 -3.43
N VAL A 210 -9.76 20.45 -4.24
CA VAL A 210 -8.47 19.79 -4.46
C VAL A 210 -7.38 20.52 -3.69
N PHE A 211 -6.56 19.78 -2.95
CA PHE A 211 -5.40 20.30 -2.25
C PHE A 211 -4.14 19.48 -2.60
N TYR A 212 -2.98 20.13 -2.46
CA TYR A 212 -1.69 19.54 -2.83
C TYR A 212 -0.78 19.39 -1.63
N CYS A 213 -0.19 18.22 -1.50
CA CYS A 213 0.88 17.98 -0.53
C CYS A 213 2.11 18.86 -0.83
N ASN A 214 2.88 19.14 0.19
CA ASN A 214 4.16 19.83 0.04
C ASN A 214 5.16 18.98 -0.74
N PRO A 215 6.06 19.60 -1.52
CA PRO A 215 7.05 18.86 -2.29
C PRO A 215 7.89 17.96 -1.39
N GLN A 216 8.09 16.69 -1.80
CA GLN A 216 8.90 15.70 -1.09
C GLN A 216 8.42 15.33 0.33
N ARG A 217 7.18 15.61 0.67
CA ARG A 217 6.53 15.26 1.94
C ARG A 217 5.56 14.09 1.74
N SER A 218 6.13 12.89 1.53
CA SER A 218 5.35 11.66 1.37
C SER A 218 4.56 11.29 2.63
N ASP A 219 5.05 11.71 3.80
CA ASP A 219 4.37 11.56 5.09
C ASP A 219 2.96 12.16 5.13
N GLN A 220 2.67 13.16 4.29
CA GLN A 220 1.36 13.80 4.21
C GLN A 220 0.27 12.91 3.53
N LYS A 221 0.69 11.87 2.78
CA LYS A 221 -0.17 10.82 2.18
C LYS A 221 0.19 9.41 2.65
N GLY A 222 0.60 9.25 3.90
CA GLY A 222 1.11 7.98 4.42
C GLY A 222 0.14 6.81 4.33
N SER A 223 -1.15 7.04 4.43
CA SER A 223 -2.17 5.98 4.35
C SER A 223 -2.28 5.37 2.96
N CYS A 224 -2.25 6.19 1.91
CA CYS A 224 -2.26 5.76 0.52
C CYS A 224 -0.98 4.97 0.16
N GLU A 225 0.19 5.39 0.68
CA GLU A 225 1.47 4.73 0.40
C GLU A 225 1.52 3.29 0.90
N VAL A 226 0.95 3.00 2.08
CA VAL A 226 0.87 1.64 2.63
C VAL A 226 0.08 0.73 1.68
N THR A 227 -1.06 1.19 1.17
CA THR A 227 -1.89 0.41 0.25
C THR A 227 -1.22 0.24 -1.12
N HIS A 228 -0.43 1.24 -1.57
CA HIS A 228 0.38 1.11 -2.79
C HIS A 228 1.43 0.00 -2.70
N GLU A 229 1.93 -0.35 -1.51
CA GLU A 229 2.82 -1.50 -1.36
C GLU A 229 2.13 -2.81 -1.77
N PHE A 230 0.82 -2.97 -1.49
CA PHE A 230 0.05 -4.16 -1.93
C PHE A 230 -0.08 -4.18 -3.46
N ILE A 231 -0.40 -3.05 -4.08
CA ILE A 231 -0.40 -2.95 -5.55
C ILE A 231 0.97 -3.34 -6.11
N ARG A 232 2.06 -2.88 -5.49
CA ARG A 232 3.44 -3.15 -5.95
C ARG A 232 3.90 -4.59 -5.74
N ARG A 233 3.26 -5.36 -4.87
CA ARG A 233 3.48 -6.81 -4.76
C ARG A 233 2.94 -7.57 -5.96
N ILE A 234 1.80 -7.11 -6.50
CA ILE A 234 1.14 -7.74 -7.64
C ILE A 234 1.69 -7.16 -8.95
N LEU A 235 1.88 -5.84 -9.01
CA LEU A 235 2.35 -5.08 -10.16
C LEU A 235 3.66 -4.34 -9.83
N PRO A 236 4.82 -5.01 -9.88
CA PRO A 236 6.12 -4.42 -9.56
C PRO A 236 6.46 -3.21 -10.46
N LYS A 237 7.35 -2.33 -9.99
CA LYS A 237 7.87 -1.22 -10.80
C LYS A 237 8.52 -1.74 -12.08
N GLY A 238 8.16 -1.12 -13.21
CA GLY A 238 8.70 -1.50 -14.52
C GLY A 238 7.86 -2.54 -15.28
N THR A 239 6.87 -3.17 -14.62
CA THR A 239 5.89 -4.03 -15.29
C THR A 239 5.00 -3.19 -16.21
N SER A 240 4.76 -3.63 -17.46
CA SER A 240 3.80 -2.98 -18.34
C SER A 240 2.37 -3.29 -17.90
N PHE A 241 1.51 -2.28 -17.90
CA PHE A 241 0.08 -2.43 -17.64
C PHE A 241 -0.74 -2.48 -18.92
N ASP A 242 -0.08 -2.45 -20.11
CA ASP A 242 -0.75 -2.31 -21.41
C ASP A 242 -1.68 -3.48 -21.74
N HIS A 243 -1.37 -4.67 -21.20
CA HIS A 243 -2.17 -5.89 -21.36
C HIS A 243 -3.34 -6.00 -20.37
N LEU A 244 -3.39 -5.14 -19.34
CA LEU A 244 -4.42 -5.17 -18.32
C LEU A 244 -5.70 -4.47 -18.80
N GLN A 245 -6.82 -4.96 -18.27
CA GLN A 245 -8.14 -4.36 -18.41
C GLN A 245 -8.65 -3.86 -17.05
N GLN A 246 -9.67 -3.01 -17.06
CA GLN A 246 -10.26 -2.51 -15.82
C GLN A 246 -10.81 -3.64 -14.93
N SER A 247 -11.30 -4.74 -15.52
CA SER A 247 -11.73 -5.93 -14.79
C SER A 247 -10.62 -6.58 -13.95
N ASP A 248 -9.39 -6.61 -14.48
CA ASP A 248 -8.23 -7.16 -13.76
C ASP A 248 -7.89 -6.27 -12.57
N ILE A 249 -7.99 -4.96 -12.75
CA ILE A 249 -7.76 -3.98 -11.68
C ILE A 249 -8.83 -4.09 -10.60
N LEU A 250 -10.11 -4.26 -10.97
CA LEU A 250 -11.20 -4.46 -10.02
C LEU A 250 -10.99 -5.73 -9.18
N LEU A 251 -10.59 -6.83 -9.81
CA LEU A 251 -10.26 -8.07 -9.11
C LEU A 251 -9.10 -7.88 -8.14
N MET A 252 -8.02 -7.25 -8.59
CA MET A 252 -6.87 -6.92 -7.75
C MET A 252 -7.28 -6.07 -6.54
N MET A 253 -8.06 -5.01 -6.76
CA MET A 253 -8.51 -4.13 -5.69
C MET A 253 -9.46 -4.82 -4.71
N SER A 254 -10.31 -5.74 -5.19
CA SER A 254 -11.15 -6.57 -4.32
C SER A 254 -10.31 -7.39 -3.35
N HIS A 255 -9.24 -8.02 -3.82
CA HIS A 255 -8.30 -8.75 -2.96
C HIS A 255 -7.57 -7.83 -1.99
N ILE A 256 -7.08 -6.67 -2.45
CA ILE A 256 -6.35 -5.73 -1.59
C ILE A 256 -7.26 -5.17 -0.49
N ASN A 257 -8.49 -4.79 -0.83
CA ASN A 257 -9.43 -4.22 0.14
C ASN A 257 -9.98 -5.26 1.14
N SER A 258 -9.93 -6.54 0.81
CA SER A 258 -10.30 -7.65 1.71
C SER A 258 -9.12 -8.17 2.55
N TYR A 259 -7.93 -7.60 2.38
CA TYR A 259 -6.74 -8.02 3.11
C TYR A 259 -6.76 -7.47 4.53
N THR A 260 -6.72 -8.34 5.52
CA THR A 260 -6.74 -8.04 6.97
C THR A 260 -5.34 -7.97 7.59
#